data_2e0036cadf548dba8e739d3e0a58e1e3
#
_entry.id   2e0036cadf548dba8e739d3e0a58e1e3
#
_cell.length_a   1.000
_cell.length_b   1.000
_cell.length_c   1.000
_cell.angle_alpha   90.00
_cell.angle_beta   90.00
_cell.angle_gamma   90.00
#
_symmetry.space_group_name_H-M   'P 1'
#
loop_
_entity.id
_entity.type
_entity.pdbx_description
1 polymer ?
#
loop_
_entity_poly.entity_id
_entity_poly.type
_entity_poly.pdbx_seq_one_letter_code
_entity_poly.pdbx_strand_id
1 'polypeptide(L)'
;MTGARSLVASCVYPLSKFDEGKNILTHSPAVLQSRKMTLQLLLSDHNMDCLACSRNGSCELQELCKELGVDDTTFFEGEKNEYDIDYSSKHMFRDNNKCIHCRRCIAACDKLQGIGVIGANNRGFKTSIDCAFDLDLAETACVSCGQCITACPTGALAEKDDTDKVWDALADPEKVVVVQTAPAVRASLGEAFGYPMGTPVEGKMVAALRRLGFNAVFDTNFGADLTIMEESHEFLDRVTNGGVLPMITSCSPGWIRFCEAYFPEFIPNLSSCKSPQQMNGAITKTYWAKKMGIDPKNIVSVSVMPCTAKKFEIGREDQSAAGVPDVDISITTRELVKMINRAGLRFRDLPDEVADSPLGNGTGAAVIFGATGGVMEAALRTAVWKLTGEAADSPVEFKDVRGVEGIKTVSYTHLR
;
A
#
# COMPACT_ATOMS: atom_id res chain seq x y z
N MET A 1 26.23 -28.51 4.50
CA MET A 1 26.07 -29.20 5.79
C MET A 1 27.14 -30.28 5.88
N THR A 2 27.85 -30.38 7.00
CA THR A 2 28.88 -31.42 7.19
C THR A 2 28.26 -32.82 7.12
N GLY A 3 28.89 -33.72 6.37
CA GLY A 3 28.38 -35.09 6.16
C GLY A 3 27.27 -35.24 5.15
N ALA A 4 26.82 -34.17 4.50
CA ALA A 4 25.88 -34.24 3.37
C ALA A 4 26.64 -34.72 2.10
N ARG A 5 25.98 -35.51 1.27
CA ARG A 5 26.56 -36.03 0.02
C ARG A 5 26.76 -34.97 -1.04
N SER A 6 25.98 -33.88 -0.96
CA SER A 6 25.98 -32.73 -1.90
C SER A 6 25.63 -31.44 -1.18
N LEU A 7 25.76 -30.31 -1.88
CA LEU A 7 25.19 -29.05 -1.45
C LEU A 7 23.67 -29.16 -1.42
N VAL A 8 23.04 -28.52 -0.45
CA VAL A 8 21.57 -28.49 -0.28
C VAL A 8 21.05 -27.07 -0.39
N ALA A 9 19.89 -26.92 -1.01
CA ALA A 9 19.23 -25.62 -1.14
C ALA A 9 18.54 -25.27 0.19
N SER A 10 19.01 -24.22 0.86
CA SER A 10 18.51 -23.81 2.18
C SER A 10 17.02 -23.42 2.21
N CYS A 11 16.46 -22.98 1.08
CA CYS A 11 15.06 -22.57 0.96
C CYS A 11 14.06 -23.74 0.92
N VAL A 12 14.52 -24.98 0.64
CA VAL A 12 13.63 -26.14 0.48
C VAL A 12 14.09 -27.38 1.25
N TYR A 13 15.28 -27.35 1.87
CA TYR A 13 15.77 -28.48 2.64
C TYR A 13 15.16 -28.52 4.03
N PRO A 14 14.32 -29.53 4.36
CA PRO A 14 13.73 -29.66 5.68
C PRO A 14 14.80 -30.19 6.66
N LEU A 15 15.00 -29.44 7.75
CA LEU A 15 15.87 -29.94 8.84
C LEU A 15 15.15 -31.09 9.55
N SER A 16 15.90 -32.13 9.83
CA SER A 16 15.43 -33.36 10.51
C SER A 16 16.30 -33.70 11.69
N LYS A 17 15.86 -34.68 12.48
CA LYS A 17 16.68 -35.25 13.58
C LYS A 17 18.02 -35.81 13.13
N PHE A 18 18.15 -36.24 11.85
CA PHE A 18 19.40 -36.70 11.27
C PHE A 18 20.43 -35.58 11.06
N ASP A 19 20.02 -34.33 11.20
CA ASP A 19 20.88 -33.16 11.02
C ASP A 19 21.35 -32.57 12.35
N GLU A 20 20.91 -33.13 13.47
CA GLU A 20 21.40 -32.79 14.81
C GLU A 20 22.91 -33.02 14.91
N GLY A 21 23.62 -32.04 15.48
CA GLY A 21 25.08 -32.06 15.61
C GLY A 21 25.87 -31.78 14.33
N LYS A 22 25.21 -31.54 13.19
CA LYS A 22 25.87 -31.15 11.94
C LYS A 22 26.09 -29.65 11.86
N ASN A 23 27.26 -29.25 11.36
CA ASN A 23 27.53 -27.83 11.08
C ASN A 23 26.96 -27.42 9.72
N ILE A 24 26.24 -26.30 9.69
CA ILE A 24 25.76 -25.67 8.46
C ILE A 24 26.84 -24.69 8.00
N LEU A 25 27.46 -25.00 6.86
CA LEU A 25 28.47 -24.15 6.24
C LEU A 25 27.79 -23.25 5.18
N THR A 26 27.81 -21.95 5.39
CA THR A 26 27.16 -20.96 4.48
C THR A 26 28.15 -20.28 3.54
N HIS A 27 29.47 -20.40 3.80
CA HIS A 27 30.53 -19.67 3.09
C HIS A 27 31.80 -20.51 2.85
N SER A 28 31.66 -21.83 2.76
CA SER A 28 32.81 -22.66 2.28
C SER A 28 33.08 -22.37 0.79
N PRO A 29 34.31 -22.59 0.28
CA PRO A 29 34.63 -22.32 -1.12
C PRO A 29 33.64 -22.95 -2.11
N ALA A 30 33.24 -24.21 -1.85
CA ALA A 30 32.26 -24.91 -2.68
C ALA A 30 30.87 -24.23 -2.66
N VAL A 31 30.42 -23.74 -1.50
CA VAL A 31 29.16 -23.03 -1.37
C VAL A 31 29.21 -21.69 -2.10
N LEU A 32 30.30 -20.91 -1.91
CA LEU A 32 30.46 -19.61 -2.60
C LEU A 32 30.51 -19.79 -4.12
N GLN A 33 31.26 -20.78 -4.61
CA GLN A 33 31.30 -21.07 -6.04
C GLN A 33 29.93 -21.46 -6.60
N SER A 34 29.20 -22.32 -5.90
CA SER A 34 27.84 -22.72 -6.31
C SER A 34 26.86 -21.50 -6.31
N ARG A 35 26.96 -20.61 -5.32
CA ARG A 35 26.13 -19.41 -5.26
C ARG A 35 26.45 -18.44 -6.40
N LYS A 36 27.76 -18.23 -6.70
CA LYS A 36 28.19 -17.40 -7.84
C LYS A 36 27.63 -17.96 -9.16
N MET A 37 27.79 -19.27 -9.40
CA MET A 37 27.27 -19.93 -10.59
C MET A 37 25.74 -19.82 -10.70
N THR A 38 25.01 -19.96 -9.60
CA THR A 38 23.56 -19.79 -9.57
C THR A 38 23.16 -18.37 -9.97
N LEU A 39 23.86 -17.34 -9.49
CA LEU A 39 23.60 -15.95 -9.89
C LEU A 39 23.87 -15.75 -11.38
N GLN A 40 24.98 -16.27 -11.91
CA GLN A 40 25.30 -16.17 -13.35
C GLN A 40 24.22 -16.84 -14.20
N LEU A 41 23.67 -17.99 -13.78
CA LEU A 41 22.54 -18.64 -14.43
C LEU A 41 21.25 -17.80 -14.37
N LEU A 42 20.98 -17.14 -13.25
CA LEU A 42 19.83 -16.23 -13.17
C LEU A 42 19.99 -15.03 -14.09
N LEU A 43 21.20 -14.47 -14.19
CA LEU A 43 21.50 -13.33 -15.06
C LEU A 43 21.41 -13.68 -16.55
N SER A 44 21.64 -14.94 -16.94
CA SER A 44 21.59 -15.37 -18.35
C SER A 44 20.22 -15.19 -18.99
N ASP A 45 19.12 -15.24 -18.20
CA ASP A 45 17.74 -15.04 -18.67
C ASP A 45 17.12 -13.73 -18.14
N HIS A 46 17.87 -12.96 -17.35
CA HIS A 46 17.37 -11.72 -16.72
C HIS A 46 17.64 -10.50 -17.63
N ASN A 47 16.65 -9.62 -17.78
CA ASN A 47 16.86 -8.32 -18.42
C ASN A 47 17.64 -7.40 -17.47
N MET A 48 18.88 -7.12 -17.82
CA MET A 48 19.83 -6.32 -17.03
C MET A 48 19.76 -4.81 -17.32
N ASP A 49 18.66 -4.29 -17.84
CA ASP A 49 18.42 -2.84 -17.97
C ASP A 49 18.21 -2.19 -16.59
N CYS A 50 19.25 -2.23 -15.77
CA CYS A 50 19.20 -1.83 -14.38
C CYS A 50 18.93 -0.33 -14.20
N LEU A 51 19.46 0.52 -15.09
CA LEU A 51 19.31 1.98 -14.96
C LEU A 51 17.86 2.44 -15.12
N ALA A 52 17.09 1.75 -15.95
CA ALA A 52 15.66 2.01 -16.13
C ALA A 52 14.77 1.18 -15.19
N CYS A 53 15.34 0.29 -14.38
CA CYS A 53 14.61 -0.59 -13.49
C CYS A 53 14.11 0.15 -12.23
N SER A 54 12.85 -0.07 -11.87
CA SER A 54 12.23 0.51 -10.66
C SER A 54 12.94 0.11 -9.34
N ARG A 55 13.71 -0.98 -9.35
CA ARG A 55 14.48 -1.49 -8.21
C ARG A 55 15.96 -1.13 -8.26
N ASN A 56 16.39 -0.29 -9.17
CA ASN A 56 17.79 0.12 -9.23
C ASN A 56 18.26 0.73 -7.89
N GLY A 57 19.37 0.23 -7.37
CA GLY A 57 19.91 0.64 -6.06
C GLY A 57 19.22 0.03 -4.83
N SER A 58 18.14 -0.77 -5.02
CA SER A 58 17.43 -1.48 -3.95
C SER A 58 17.06 -2.91 -4.35
N CYS A 59 17.80 -3.51 -5.28
CA CYS A 59 17.56 -4.84 -5.84
C CYS A 59 18.43 -5.88 -5.15
N GLU A 60 17.80 -6.90 -4.54
CA GLU A 60 18.54 -8.01 -3.87
C GLU A 60 19.47 -8.75 -4.85
N LEU A 61 19.10 -8.86 -6.13
CA LEU A 61 19.95 -9.51 -7.14
C LEU A 61 21.22 -8.71 -7.40
N GLN A 62 21.13 -7.38 -7.53
CA GLN A 62 22.31 -6.50 -7.67
C GLN A 62 23.23 -6.60 -6.43
N GLU A 63 22.65 -6.58 -5.25
CA GLU A 63 23.38 -6.68 -3.99
C GLU A 63 24.14 -8.00 -3.89
N LEU A 64 23.48 -9.13 -4.15
CA LEU A 64 24.09 -10.44 -4.14
C LEU A 64 25.18 -10.60 -5.20
N CYS A 65 25.01 -10.04 -6.39
CA CYS A 65 26.04 -10.03 -7.42
C CYS A 65 27.30 -9.28 -6.96
N LYS A 66 27.11 -8.15 -6.30
CA LYS A 66 28.22 -7.38 -5.71
C LYS A 66 28.90 -8.14 -4.58
N GLU A 67 28.16 -8.72 -3.65
CA GLU A 67 28.69 -9.48 -2.51
C GLU A 67 29.49 -10.72 -2.95
N LEU A 68 29.03 -11.42 -3.97
CA LEU A 68 29.66 -12.67 -4.43
C LEU A 68 30.69 -12.44 -5.56
N GLY A 69 30.95 -11.17 -5.91
CA GLY A 69 31.94 -10.82 -6.93
C GLY A 69 31.61 -11.40 -8.29
N VAL A 70 30.33 -11.25 -8.72
CA VAL A 70 29.92 -11.59 -10.10
C VAL A 70 30.35 -10.43 -10.99
N ASP A 71 31.45 -10.61 -11.68
CA ASP A 71 32.12 -9.68 -12.59
C ASP A 71 31.87 -9.97 -14.07
N ASP A 72 31.43 -11.19 -14.38
CA ASP A 72 31.07 -11.63 -15.73
C ASP A 72 29.60 -12.04 -15.75
N THR A 73 28.78 -11.22 -16.41
CA THR A 73 27.35 -11.42 -16.59
C THR A 73 27.02 -12.19 -17.87
N THR A 74 28.02 -12.43 -18.72
CA THR A 74 27.91 -13.16 -20.00
C THR A 74 28.45 -14.59 -19.92
N PHE A 75 28.80 -15.07 -18.71
CA PHE A 75 29.38 -16.40 -18.53
C PHE A 75 28.53 -17.53 -19.11
N PHE A 76 27.20 -17.39 -18.98
CA PHE A 76 26.23 -18.25 -19.63
C PHE A 76 25.49 -17.46 -20.70
N GLU A 77 25.70 -17.79 -21.97
CA GLU A 77 24.97 -17.22 -23.11
C GLU A 77 24.06 -18.30 -23.70
N GLY A 78 22.92 -17.90 -24.22
CA GLY A 78 21.95 -18.78 -24.81
C GLY A 78 20.62 -18.13 -25.14
N GLU A 79 19.62 -18.96 -25.32
CA GLU A 79 18.23 -18.51 -25.53
C GLU A 79 17.73 -17.76 -24.29
N LYS A 80 17.03 -16.65 -24.51
CA LYS A 80 16.35 -15.86 -23.47
C LYS A 80 14.85 -15.93 -23.67
N ASN A 81 14.11 -15.92 -22.56
CA ASN A 81 12.69 -15.70 -22.62
C ASN A 81 12.40 -14.21 -22.82
N GLU A 82 11.39 -13.92 -23.64
CA GLU A 82 10.86 -12.56 -23.84
C GLU A 82 9.38 -12.58 -23.49
N TYR A 83 8.98 -11.64 -22.65
CA TYR A 83 7.61 -11.50 -22.16
C TYR A 83 7.12 -10.08 -22.37
N ASP A 84 5.86 -9.95 -22.76
CA ASP A 84 5.16 -8.68 -22.73
C ASP A 84 4.99 -8.21 -21.27
N ILE A 85 5.05 -6.88 -21.08
CA ILE A 85 4.87 -6.29 -19.77
C ILE A 85 3.37 -6.06 -19.55
N ASP A 86 2.82 -6.65 -18.51
CA ASP A 86 1.43 -6.43 -18.11
C ASP A 86 1.28 -5.09 -17.40
N TYR A 87 0.72 -4.10 -18.09
CA TYR A 87 0.35 -2.79 -17.58
C TYR A 87 -1.17 -2.64 -17.35
N SER A 88 -1.94 -3.69 -17.40
CA SER A 88 -3.40 -3.65 -17.32
C SER A 88 -3.92 -3.08 -15.99
N SER A 89 -3.31 -3.47 -14.87
CA SER A 89 -3.73 -3.03 -13.54
C SER A 89 -3.44 -1.55 -13.27
N LYS A 90 -4.33 -0.87 -12.55
CA LYS A 90 -4.18 0.56 -12.20
C LYS A 90 -3.07 0.83 -11.17
N HIS A 91 -2.71 -0.15 -10.34
CA HIS A 91 -1.83 0.04 -9.20
C HIS A 91 -0.41 -0.49 -9.37
N MET A 92 -0.20 -1.44 -10.28
CA MET A 92 1.10 -2.07 -10.50
C MET A 92 1.28 -2.51 -11.95
N PHE A 93 2.51 -2.87 -12.30
CA PHE A 93 2.84 -3.60 -13.52
C PHE A 93 3.64 -4.85 -13.20
N ARG A 94 3.65 -5.80 -14.14
CA ARG A 94 4.39 -7.05 -14.06
C ARG A 94 5.29 -7.19 -15.29
N ASP A 95 6.57 -7.36 -15.05
CA ASP A 95 7.62 -7.55 -16.06
C ASP A 95 8.35 -8.86 -15.80
N ASN A 96 7.93 -9.93 -16.45
CA ASN A 96 8.53 -11.25 -16.30
C ASN A 96 9.96 -11.32 -16.84
N ASN A 97 10.42 -10.39 -17.68
CA ASN A 97 11.80 -10.30 -18.14
C ASN A 97 12.79 -10.02 -16.98
N LYS A 98 12.28 -9.54 -15.83
CA LYS A 98 13.03 -9.27 -14.59
C LYS A 98 12.75 -10.28 -13.49
N CYS A 99 12.01 -11.36 -13.80
CA CYS A 99 11.64 -12.37 -12.82
C CYS A 99 12.76 -13.41 -12.65
N ILE A 100 13.11 -13.74 -11.39
CA ILE A 100 14.08 -14.79 -11.06
C ILE A 100 13.43 -16.08 -10.55
N HIS A 101 12.15 -16.24 -10.79
CA HIS A 101 11.33 -17.40 -10.43
C HIS A 101 11.42 -17.85 -8.95
N CYS A 102 11.69 -16.92 -8.03
CA CYS A 102 11.82 -17.21 -6.59
C CYS A 102 10.48 -17.56 -5.90
N ARG A 103 9.34 -17.30 -6.55
CA ARG A 103 7.98 -17.61 -6.07
C ARG A 103 7.56 -16.91 -4.77
N ARG A 104 8.30 -15.92 -4.27
CA ARG A 104 7.93 -15.17 -3.06
C ARG A 104 6.59 -14.46 -3.22
N CYS A 105 6.30 -13.90 -4.40
CA CYS A 105 5.03 -13.25 -4.71
C CYS A 105 3.85 -14.21 -4.69
N ILE A 106 4.02 -15.46 -5.15
CA ILE A 106 3.00 -16.51 -5.07
C ILE A 106 2.68 -16.80 -3.61
N ALA A 107 3.71 -17.05 -2.77
CA ALA A 107 3.50 -17.30 -1.35
C ALA A 107 2.82 -16.11 -0.64
N ALA A 108 3.21 -14.88 -0.98
CA ALA A 108 2.58 -13.68 -0.43
C ALA A 108 1.09 -13.58 -0.84
N CYS A 109 0.77 -13.87 -2.10
CA CYS A 109 -0.60 -13.78 -2.61
C CYS A 109 -1.50 -14.92 -2.08
N ASP A 110 -1.01 -16.16 -2.14
CA ASP A 110 -1.79 -17.36 -1.78
C ASP A 110 -1.78 -17.62 -0.26
N LYS A 111 -0.58 -17.71 0.36
CA LYS A 111 -0.45 -18.15 1.76
C LYS A 111 -0.69 -17.05 2.78
N LEU A 112 -0.28 -15.82 2.48
CA LEU A 112 -0.42 -14.72 3.44
C LEU A 112 -1.71 -13.93 3.23
N GLN A 113 -2.11 -13.69 1.98
CA GLN A 113 -3.31 -12.90 1.67
C GLN A 113 -4.54 -13.74 1.36
N GLY A 114 -4.38 -15.02 1.05
CA GLY A 114 -5.51 -15.91 0.70
C GLY A 114 -6.20 -15.56 -0.62
N ILE A 115 -5.52 -14.84 -1.53
CA ILE A 115 -6.09 -14.36 -2.81
C ILE A 115 -5.77 -15.33 -3.95
N GLY A 116 -4.49 -15.74 -4.10
CA GLY A 116 -4.08 -16.79 -5.03
C GLY A 116 -4.17 -16.46 -6.52
N VAL A 117 -4.18 -15.19 -6.93
CA VAL A 117 -4.31 -14.81 -8.36
C VAL A 117 -2.99 -14.93 -9.14
N ILE A 118 -1.86 -15.05 -8.47
CA ILE A 118 -0.53 -15.21 -9.09
C ILE A 118 -0.05 -16.63 -8.85
N GLY A 119 0.32 -17.32 -9.93
CA GLY A 119 0.81 -18.68 -9.92
C GLY A 119 2.05 -18.88 -10.78
N ALA A 120 2.52 -20.12 -10.90
CA ALA A 120 3.53 -20.51 -11.86
C ALA A 120 2.83 -21.18 -13.05
N ASN A 121 2.96 -20.57 -14.22
CA ASN A 121 2.45 -21.08 -15.47
C ASN A 121 3.57 -21.79 -16.23
N ASN A 122 3.21 -22.71 -17.10
CA ASN A 122 4.12 -23.49 -17.92
C ASN A 122 5.10 -24.36 -17.08
N ARG A 123 6.16 -24.85 -17.71
CA ARG A 123 7.18 -25.67 -17.03
C ARG A 123 8.54 -25.59 -17.73
N GLY A 124 9.59 -25.98 -17.01
CA GLY A 124 10.95 -25.93 -17.54
C GLY A 124 11.43 -24.52 -17.80
N PHE A 125 12.13 -24.32 -18.90
CA PHE A 125 12.69 -23.01 -19.28
C PHE A 125 11.62 -21.95 -19.53
N LYS A 126 10.44 -22.35 -20.01
CA LYS A 126 9.30 -21.45 -20.27
C LYS A 126 8.41 -21.18 -19.05
N THR A 127 8.86 -21.52 -17.85
CA THR A 127 8.10 -21.19 -16.64
C THR A 127 7.98 -19.67 -16.51
N SER A 128 6.77 -19.16 -16.31
CA SER A 128 6.48 -17.77 -15.99
C SER A 128 5.77 -17.66 -14.66
N ILE A 129 5.85 -16.49 -14.01
CA ILE A 129 5.05 -16.18 -12.83
C ILE A 129 3.93 -15.26 -13.28
N ASP A 130 2.72 -15.81 -13.37
CA ASP A 130 1.62 -15.18 -14.08
C ASP A 130 0.27 -15.43 -13.42
N CYS A 131 -0.80 -14.84 -13.97
CA CYS A 131 -2.17 -15.18 -13.64
C CYS A 131 -2.58 -16.48 -14.37
N ALA A 132 -3.63 -17.14 -13.89
CA ALA A 132 -4.14 -18.34 -14.54
C ALA A 132 -4.52 -18.04 -15.99
N PHE A 133 -4.22 -18.97 -16.92
CA PHE A 133 -4.51 -18.85 -18.36
C PHE A 133 -3.87 -17.62 -19.03
N ASP A 134 -2.79 -17.08 -18.45
CA ASP A 134 -2.09 -15.87 -18.92
C ASP A 134 -2.99 -14.64 -19.03
N LEU A 135 -4.03 -14.57 -18.19
CA LEU A 135 -4.93 -13.41 -18.09
C LEU A 135 -4.17 -12.18 -17.62
N ASP A 136 -4.61 -11.04 -18.07
CA ASP A 136 -4.17 -9.75 -17.56
C ASP A 136 -4.54 -9.59 -16.08
N LEU A 137 -3.66 -8.97 -15.29
CA LEU A 137 -3.88 -8.80 -13.85
C LEU A 137 -5.18 -8.04 -13.54
N ALA A 138 -5.59 -7.12 -14.42
CA ALA A 138 -6.85 -6.37 -14.28
C ALA A 138 -8.11 -7.25 -14.41
N GLU A 139 -8.01 -8.37 -15.13
CA GLU A 139 -9.12 -9.31 -15.36
C GLU A 139 -9.31 -10.30 -14.21
N THR A 140 -8.39 -10.30 -13.25
CA THR A 140 -8.41 -11.22 -12.11
C THR A 140 -9.09 -10.62 -10.87
N ALA A 141 -9.34 -11.47 -9.89
CA ALA A 141 -9.83 -11.06 -8.57
C ALA A 141 -8.72 -10.43 -7.69
N CYS A 142 -7.71 -9.81 -8.28
CA CYS A 142 -6.66 -9.10 -7.55
C CYS A 142 -7.24 -7.95 -6.72
N VAL A 143 -6.94 -7.94 -5.42
CA VAL A 143 -7.43 -6.92 -4.48
C VAL A 143 -6.52 -5.69 -4.36
N SER A 144 -5.52 -5.59 -5.21
CA SER A 144 -4.59 -4.44 -5.27
C SER A 144 -3.78 -4.19 -3.98
N CYS A 145 -3.60 -5.19 -3.13
CA CYS A 145 -2.96 -5.04 -1.81
C CYS A 145 -1.44 -4.75 -1.88
N GLY A 146 -0.76 -5.01 -3.01
CA GLY A 146 0.66 -4.73 -3.22
C GLY A 146 1.64 -5.65 -2.47
N GLN A 147 1.18 -6.69 -1.75
CA GLN A 147 2.07 -7.57 -0.99
C GLN A 147 3.04 -8.36 -1.87
N CYS A 148 2.63 -8.69 -3.08
CA CYS A 148 3.50 -9.32 -4.09
C CYS A 148 4.64 -8.38 -4.53
N ILE A 149 4.41 -7.07 -4.60
CA ILE A 149 5.44 -6.06 -4.89
C ILE A 149 6.47 -6.02 -3.77
N THR A 150 6.01 -6.00 -2.52
CA THR A 150 6.89 -5.98 -1.34
C THR A 150 7.74 -7.25 -1.25
N ALA A 151 7.16 -8.41 -1.59
CA ALA A 151 7.85 -9.69 -1.57
C ALA A 151 8.83 -9.89 -2.75
N CYS A 152 8.70 -9.12 -3.83
CA CYS A 152 9.54 -9.26 -5.02
C CYS A 152 10.95 -8.73 -4.76
N PRO A 153 12.00 -9.56 -4.95
CA PRO A 153 13.39 -9.13 -4.72
C PRO A 153 13.98 -8.34 -5.89
N THR A 154 13.30 -8.34 -7.03
CA THR A 154 13.74 -7.66 -8.27
C THR A 154 12.67 -6.68 -8.76
N GLY A 155 12.85 -6.09 -9.95
CA GLY A 155 11.89 -5.19 -10.58
C GLY A 155 10.77 -5.87 -11.38
N ALA A 156 10.56 -7.19 -11.19
CA ALA A 156 9.52 -7.92 -11.92
C ALA A 156 8.09 -7.50 -11.54
N LEU A 157 7.88 -7.09 -10.30
CA LEU A 157 6.63 -6.53 -9.81
C LEU A 157 6.92 -5.17 -9.19
N ALA A 158 6.28 -4.14 -9.69
CA ALA A 158 6.46 -2.79 -9.18
C ALA A 158 5.15 -1.99 -9.23
N GLU A 159 5.02 -1.01 -8.36
CA GLU A 159 3.93 -0.05 -8.41
C GLU A 159 4.05 0.83 -9.66
N LYS A 160 2.92 1.21 -10.25
CA LYS A 160 2.88 2.23 -11.29
C LYS A 160 3.30 3.57 -10.68
N ASP A 161 4.15 4.29 -11.37
CA ASP A 161 4.62 5.62 -10.99
C ASP A 161 3.69 6.68 -11.58
N ASP A 162 2.89 7.32 -10.74
CA ASP A 162 1.98 8.39 -11.15
C ASP A 162 2.55 9.79 -10.86
N THR A 163 3.84 9.91 -10.49
CA THR A 163 4.46 11.20 -10.19
C THR A 163 4.46 12.16 -11.37
N ASP A 164 4.59 11.65 -12.59
CA ASP A 164 4.59 12.51 -13.79
C ASP A 164 3.23 13.19 -13.97
N LYS A 165 2.11 12.48 -13.70
CA LYS A 165 0.76 13.09 -13.69
C LYS A 165 0.64 14.24 -12.70
N VAL A 166 1.30 14.12 -11.54
CA VAL A 166 1.33 15.18 -10.53
C VAL A 166 2.15 16.36 -11.02
N TRP A 167 3.34 16.10 -11.62
CA TRP A 167 4.17 17.16 -12.20
C TRP A 167 3.46 17.92 -13.32
N ASP A 168 2.76 17.21 -14.21
CA ASP A 168 1.97 17.82 -15.28
C ASP A 168 0.86 18.72 -14.71
N ALA A 169 0.16 18.25 -13.67
CA ALA A 169 -0.86 19.04 -13.01
C ALA A 169 -0.28 20.28 -12.32
N LEU A 170 0.87 20.15 -11.64
CA LEU A 170 1.54 21.29 -10.98
C LEU A 170 2.09 22.31 -11.98
N ALA A 171 2.41 21.89 -13.20
CA ALA A 171 2.90 22.77 -14.26
C ALA A 171 1.77 23.52 -15.01
N ASP A 172 0.52 23.08 -14.88
CA ASP A 172 -0.63 23.70 -15.53
C ASP A 172 -1.12 24.92 -14.71
N PRO A 173 -0.96 26.15 -15.24
CA PRO A 173 -1.34 27.37 -14.52
C PRO A 173 -2.87 27.54 -14.34
N GLU A 174 -3.69 26.79 -15.09
CA GLU A 174 -5.15 26.82 -14.95
C GLU A 174 -5.66 25.89 -13.85
N LYS A 175 -4.80 25.04 -13.29
CA LYS A 175 -5.15 24.06 -12.26
C LYS A 175 -4.79 24.55 -10.87
N VAL A 176 -5.67 24.28 -9.93
CA VAL A 176 -5.41 24.39 -8.50
C VAL A 176 -5.16 22.98 -7.96
N VAL A 177 -3.90 22.69 -7.68
CA VAL A 177 -3.49 21.36 -7.25
C VAL A 177 -3.43 21.30 -5.74
N VAL A 178 -4.28 20.48 -5.15
CA VAL A 178 -4.33 20.28 -3.70
C VAL A 178 -3.90 18.86 -3.35
N VAL A 179 -3.34 18.67 -2.17
CA VAL A 179 -2.89 17.34 -1.72
C VAL A 179 -3.41 17.03 -0.33
N GLN A 180 -3.80 15.78 -0.12
CA GLN A 180 -4.09 15.22 1.18
C GLN A 180 -3.11 14.10 1.54
N THR A 181 -2.75 13.96 2.81
CA THR A 181 -1.80 12.96 3.29
C THR A 181 -2.43 12.04 4.33
N ALA A 182 -2.26 10.73 4.14
CA ALA A 182 -2.68 9.76 5.16
C ALA A 182 -1.82 9.83 6.43
N PRO A 183 -2.38 9.54 7.62
CA PRO A 183 -1.66 9.61 8.88
C PRO A 183 -0.39 8.78 8.95
N ALA A 184 -0.37 7.58 8.34
CA ALA A 184 0.80 6.71 8.32
C ALA A 184 1.98 7.28 7.50
N VAL A 185 1.73 8.19 6.55
CA VAL A 185 2.80 8.80 5.74
C VAL A 185 3.73 9.61 6.62
N ARG A 186 3.21 10.40 7.57
CA ARG A 186 4.01 11.23 8.48
C ARG A 186 4.95 10.43 9.37
N ALA A 187 4.60 9.17 9.66
CA ALA A 187 5.40 8.27 10.51
C ALA A 187 6.42 7.44 9.71
N SER A 188 6.24 7.27 8.40
CA SER A 188 7.11 6.43 7.55
C SER A 188 8.01 7.23 6.61
N LEU A 189 7.62 8.44 6.23
CA LEU A 189 8.36 9.26 5.28
C LEU A 189 9.79 9.58 5.75
N GLY A 190 9.97 9.81 7.05
CA GLY A 190 11.26 10.19 7.65
C GLY A 190 12.37 9.15 7.43
N GLU A 191 12.02 7.87 7.36
CA GLU A 191 13.00 6.77 7.18
C GLU A 191 13.79 6.94 5.87
N ALA A 192 13.13 7.36 4.79
CA ALA A 192 13.78 7.59 3.50
C ALA A 192 14.80 8.75 3.52
N PHE A 193 14.72 9.61 4.54
CA PHE A 193 15.62 10.74 4.74
C PHE A 193 16.57 10.55 5.94
N GLY A 194 16.70 9.31 6.43
CA GLY A 194 17.65 8.93 7.48
C GLY A 194 17.20 9.28 8.90
N TYR A 195 15.90 9.46 9.14
CA TYR A 195 15.35 9.50 10.49
C TYR A 195 15.17 8.08 11.03
N PRO A 196 15.18 7.88 12.35
CA PRO A 196 14.81 6.61 12.96
C PRO A 196 13.39 6.20 12.56
N MET A 197 13.15 4.88 12.49
CA MET A 197 11.84 4.31 12.18
C MET A 197 10.75 4.91 13.08
N GLY A 198 9.62 5.27 12.48
CA GLY A 198 8.47 5.81 13.19
C GLY A 198 8.61 7.26 13.68
N THR A 199 9.69 7.96 13.32
CA THR A 199 9.83 9.39 13.68
C THR A 199 8.76 10.22 12.94
N PRO A 200 7.89 10.96 13.68
CA PRO A 200 6.89 11.80 13.04
C PRO A 200 7.56 13.01 12.36
N VAL A 201 7.29 13.19 11.09
CA VAL A 201 7.85 14.29 10.26
C VAL A 201 6.73 15.11 9.58
N GLU A 202 5.59 15.25 10.24
CA GLU A 202 4.39 15.91 9.69
C GLU A 202 4.69 17.32 9.19
N GLY A 203 5.28 18.17 10.03
CA GLY A 203 5.53 19.56 9.68
C GLY A 203 6.50 19.70 8.51
N LYS A 204 7.54 18.88 8.45
CA LYS A 204 8.49 18.85 7.33
C LYS A 204 7.85 18.32 6.04
N MET A 205 6.94 17.33 6.17
CA MET A 205 6.17 16.82 5.04
C MET A 205 5.27 17.91 4.44
N VAL A 206 4.57 18.67 5.27
CA VAL A 206 3.73 19.80 4.82
C VAL A 206 4.59 20.84 4.10
N ALA A 207 5.72 21.22 4.71
CA ALA A 207 6.68 22.15 4.11
C ALA A 207 7.23 21.65 2.76
N ALA A 208 7.54 20.36 2.65
CA ALA A 208 8.00 19.76 1.40
C ALA A 208 6.92 19.85 0.31
N LEU A 209 5.68 19.48 0.63
CA LEU A 209 4.55 19.52 -0.31
C LEU A 209 4.29 20.95 -0.83
N ARG A 210 4.33 21.96 0.04
CA ARG A 210 4.20 23.35 -0.41
C ARG A 210 5.34 23.77 -1.34
N ARG A 211 6.57 23.33 -1.07
CA ARG A 211 7.73 23.62 -1.95
C ARG A 211 7.71 22.85 -3.26
N LEU A 212 7.01 21.73 -3.32
CA LEU A 212 6.73 21.04 -4.58
C LEU A 212 5.72 21.79 -5.47
N GLY A 213 4.99 22.78 -4.91
CA GLY A 213 4.08 23.63 -5.64
C GLY A 213 2.60 23.37 -5.38
N PHE A 214 2.22 22.53 -4.42
CA PHE A 214 0.81 22.34 -4.06
C PHE A 214 0.20 23.60 -3.47
N ASN A 215 -0.99 23.98 -3.95
CA ASN A 215 -1.71 25.19 -3.53
C ASN A 215 -2.29 25.06 -2.11
N ALA A 216 -2.68 23.85 -1.70
CA ALA A 216 -3.10 23.56 -0.35
C ALA A 216 -2.71 22.13 0.05
N VAL A 217 -2.42 21.93 1.33
CA VAL A 217 -2.00 20.65 1.91
C VAL A 217 -2.97 20.29 3.04
N PHE A 218 -3.76 19.26 2.86
CA PHE A 218 -4.77 18.80 3.81
C PHE A 218 -4.33 17.54 4.55
N ASP A 219 -4.86 17.36 5.76
CA ASP A 219 -4.73 16.11 6.51
C ASP A 219 -5.95 15.21 6.26
N THR A 220 -5.73 13.97 5.87
CA THR A 220 -6.80 12.99 5.68
C THR A 220 -7.51 12.64 7.01
N ASN A 221 -6.93 12.98 8.17
CA ASN A 221 -7.62 12.86 9.47
C ASN A 221 -8.95 13.65 9.49
N PHE A 222 -9.02 14.79 8.81
CA PHE A 222 -10.29 15.50 8.65
C PHE A 222 -11.36 14.64 7.95
N GLY A 223 -10.96 13.93 6.88
CA GLY A 223 -11.84 12.98 6.18
C GLY A 223 -12.22 11.78 7.07
N ALA A 224 -11.32 11.35 7.97
CA ALA A 224 -11.61 10.29 8.92
C ALA A 224 -12.67 10.70 9.96
N ASP A 225 -12.61 11.92 10.48
CA ASP A 225 -13.65 12.46 11.37
C ASP A 225 -15.01 12.50 10.67
N LEU A 226 -15.05 12.94 9.41
CA LEU A 226 -16.30 12.93 8.61
C LEU A 226 -16.81 11.49 8.44
N THR A 227 -15.93 10.56 8.11
CA THR A 227 -16.31 9.16 7.94
C THR A 227 -16.94 8.60 9.22
N ILE A 228 -16.36 8.88 10.40
CA ILE A 228 -16.94 8.43 11.67
C ILE A 228 -18.30 9.06 11.96
N MET A 229 -18.49 10.31 11.65
CA MET A 229 -19.78 10.98 11.84
C MET A 229 -20.87 10.31 10.97
N GLU A 230 -20.58 10.06 9.71
CA GLU A 230 -21.50 9.44 8.77
C GLU A 230 -21.70 7.93 9.06
N GLU A 231 -20.65 7.16 9.28
CA GLU A 231 -20.77 5.73 9.62
C GLU A 231 -21.50 5.50 10.95
N SER A 232 -21.28 6.34 11.96
CA SER A 232 -22.03 6.27 13.21
C SER A 232 -23.51 6.58 13.01
N HIS A 233 -23.82 7.51 12.11
CA HIS A 233 -25.21 7.83 11.75
C HIS A 233 -25.87 6.65 11.02
N GLU A 234 -25.22 6.10 10.02
CA GLU A 234 -25.68 4.93 9.29
C GLU A 234 -25.86 3.72 10.24
N PHE A 235 -24.90 3.48 11.13
CA PHE A 235 -25.00 2.40 12.12
C PHE A 235 -26.23 2.56 13.03
N LEU A 236 -26.46 3.74 13.57
CA LEU A 236 -27.64 4.03 14.40
C LEU A 236 -28.93 3.86 13.63
N ASP A 237 -28.98 4.33 12.37
CA ASP A 237 -30.14 4.14 11.52
C ASP A 237 -30.45 2.65 11.27
N ARG A 238 -29.41 1.85 10.94
CA ARG A 238 -29.56 0.39 10.77
C ARG A 238 -30.05 -0.30 12.03
N VAL A 239 -29.57 0.09 13.20
CA VAL A 239 -29.99 -0.51 14.50
C VAL A 239 -31.41 -0.11 14.85
N THR A 240 -31.81 1.13 14.63
CA THR A 240 -33.12 1.65 15.04
C THR A 240 -34.24 1.32 14.06
N ASN A 241 -33.94 1.31 12.77
CA ASN A 241 -34.91 1.13 11.68
C ASN A 241 -34.87 -0.27 11.05
N GLY A 242 -34.11 -1.22 11.59
CA GLY A 242 -34.08 -2.61 11.16
C GLY A 242 -33.26 -2.86 9.90
N GLY A 243 -32.14 -2.15 9.73
CA GLY A 243 -31.19 -2.35 8.63
C GLY A 243 -30.34 -3.62 8.76
N VAL A 244 -29.53 -3.91 7.72
CA VAL A 244 -28.67 -5.10 7.69
C VAL A 244 -27.51 -4.99 8.67
N LEU A 245 -27.39 -5.99 9.52
CA LEU A 245 -26.32 -6.13 10.53
C LEU A 245 -25.63 -7.50 10.40
N PRO A 246 -24.35 -7.64 10.78
CA PRO A 246 -23.45 -6.57 11.24
C PRO A 246 -23.13 -5.56 10.14
N MET A 247 -22.92 -4.29 10.50
CA MET A 247 -22.39 -3.31 9.57
C MET A 247 -20.85 -3.43 9.53
N ILE A 248 -20.28 -3.46 8.33
CA ILE A 248 -18.85 -3.60 8.10
C ILE A 248 -18.34 -2.33 7.42
N THR A 249 -17.27 -1.74 7.95
CA THR A 249 -16.70 -0.51 7.37
C THR A 249 -16.14 -0.74 5.96
N SER A 250 -16.20 0.31 5.12
CA SER A 250 -15.85 0.27 3.70
C SER A 250 -14.59 1.05 3.33
N CYS A 251 -13.84 1.58 4.31
CA CYS A 251 -12.72 2.48 4.07
C CYS A 251 -11.47 1.82 3.46
N SER A 252 -11.37 0.47 3.46
CA SER A 252 -10.27 -0.27 2.86
C SER A 252 -10.64 -0.81 1.47
N PRO A 253 -10.07 -0.26 0.38
CA PRO A 253 -10.42 -0.68 -0.98
C PRO A 253 -9.99 -2.11 -1.30
N GLY A 254 -8.94 -2.62 -0.65
CA GLY A 254 -8.56 -4.02 -0.76
C GLY A 254 -9.61 -4.96 -0.18
N TRP A 255 -10.19 -4.61 0.98
CA TRP A 255 -11.31 -5.33 1.57
C TRP A 255 -12.56 -5.28 0.69
N ILE A 256 -12.92 -4.11 0.19
CA ILE A 256 -14.08 -3.96 -0.71
C ILE A 256 -13.93 -4.86 -1.92
N ARG A 257 -12.79 -4.83 -2.61
CA ARG A 257 -12.53 -5.69 -3.76
C ARG A 257 -12.55 -7.18 -3.40
N PHE A 258 -12.04 -7.53 -2.22
CA PHE A 258 -12.10 -8.91 -1.72
C PHE A 258 -13.53 -9.34 -1.47
N CYS A 259 -14.34 -8.52 -0.81
CA CYS A 259 -15.74 -8.77 -0.56
C CYS A 259 -16.53 -8.95 -1.88
N GLU A 260 -16.36 -8.02 -2.82
CA GLU A 260 -17.01 -8.07 -4.14
C GLU A 260 -16.67 -9.35 -4.93
N ALA A 261 -15.43 -9.82 -4.85
CA ALA A 261 -14.96 -10.97 -5.62
C ALA A 261 -15.23 -12.34 -4.97
N TYR A 262 -15.14 -12.41 -3.64
CA TYR A 262 -15.16 -13.69 -2.92
C TYR A 262 -16.35 -13.86 -1.99
N PHE A 263 -16.99 -12.78 -1.55
CA PHE A 263 -18.08 -12.77 -0.58
C PHE A 263 -19.17 -11.76 -0.95
N PRO A 264 -19.73 -11.82 -2.17
CA PRO A 264 -20.72 -10.85 -2.65
C PRO A 264 -21.98 -10.79 -1.78
N GLU A 265 -22.29 -11.84 -1.03
CA GLU A 265 -23.39 -11.89 -0.07
C GLU A 265 -23.24 -10.89 1.09
N PHE A 266 -22.02 -10.45 1.39
CA PHE A 266 -21.75 -9.43 2.42
C PHE A 266 -21.79 -7.98 1.90
N ILE A 267 -21.99 -7.75 0.60
CA ILE A 267 -22.12 -6.39 0.06
C ILE A 267 -23.20 -5.57 0.78
N PRO A 268 -24.39 -6.11 1.11
CA PRO A 268 -25.41 -5.38 1.87
C PRO A 268 -24.96 -5.00 3.30
N ASN A 269 -23.97 -5.69 3.85
CA ASN A 269 -23.42 -5.42 5.17
C ASN A 269 -22.41 -4.28 5.16
N LEU A 270 -21.85 -3.94 3.99
CA LEU A 270 -20.86 -2.85 3.90
C LEU A 270 -21.52 -1.51 4.22
N SER A 271 -20.76 -0.63 4.89
CA SER A 271 -21.13 0.77 5.02
C SER A 271 -21.21 1.43 3.64
N SER A 272 -22.21 2.27 3.44
CA SER A 272 -22.38 3.09 2.24
C SER A 272 -21.45 4.30 2.22
N CYS A 273 -20.73 4.57 3.32
CA CYS A 273 -19.87 5.71 3.46
C CYS A 273 -18.60 5.62 2.59
N LYS A 274 -18.19 6.74 2.04
CA LYS A 274 -16.91 6.87 1.36
C LYS A 274 -15.75 6.71 2.34
N SER A 275 -14.59 6.26 1.85
CA SER A 275 -13.37 6.23 2.66
C SER A 275 -12.92 7.64 3.05
N PRO A 276 -12.09 7.82 4.12
CA PRO A 276 -11.54 9.12 4.48
C PRO A 276 -10.85 9.85 3.33
N GLN A 277 -10.16 9.11 2.44
CA GLN A 277 -9.59 9.68 1.22
C GLN A 277 -10.65 10.32 0.33
N GLN A 278 -11.73 9.61 0.06
CA GLN A 278 -12.79 10.07 -0.82
C GLN A 278 -13.66 11.13 -0.14
N MET A 279 -13.91 11.02 1.18
CA MET A 279 -14.59 12.06 1.97
C MET A 279 -13.86 13.40 1.86
N ASN A 280 -12.53 13.39 2.06
CA ASN A 280 -11.72 14.60 1.94
C ASN A 280 -11.75 15.15 0.52
N GLY A 281 -11.63 14.30 -0.50
CA GLY A 281 -11.72 14.69 -1.90
C GLY A 281 -13.10 15.30 -2.25
N ALA A 282 -14.18 14.66 -1.80
CA ALA A 282 -15.53 15.16 -2.01
C ALA A 282 -15.73 16.56 -1.39
N ILE A 283 -15.32 16.75 -0.12
CA ILE A 283 -15.41 18.07 0.55
C ILE A 283 -14.53 19.10 -0.18
N THR A 284 -13.36 18.71 -0.63
CA THR A 284 -12.46 19.60 -1.39
C THR A 284 -13.12 20.09 -2.68
N LYS A 285 -13.72 19.19 -3.46
CA LYS A 285 -14.35 19.54 -4.74
C LYS A 285 -15.78 20.09 -4.64
N THR A 286 -16.41 19.99 -3.47
CA THR A 286 -17.76 20.58 -3.24
C THR A 286 -17.66 21.84 -2.39
N TYR A 287 -17.50 21.68 -1.08
CA TYR A 287 -17.54 22.80 -0.13
C TYR A 287 -16.36 23.76 -0.27
N TRP A 288 -15.11 23.23 -0.26
CA TRP A 288 -13.91 24.05 -0.34
C TRP A 288 -13.82 24.76 -1.70
N ALA A 289 -14.12 24.09 -2.79
CA ALA A 289 -14.22 24.68 -4.13
C ALA A 289 -15.18 25.87 -4.16
N LYS A 290 -16.39 25.71 -3.61
CA LYS A 290 -17.39 26.77 -3.50
C LYS A 290 -16.90 27.93 -2.63
N LYS A 291 -16.27 27.65 -1.48
CA LYS A 291 -15.71 28.64 -0.56
C LYS A 291 -14.63 29.48 -1.22
N MET A 292 -13.78 28.86 -2.05
CA MET A 292 -12.70 29.51 -2.77
C MET A 292 -13.12 30.12 -4.10
N GLY A 293 -14.36 29.88 -4.56
CA GLY A 293 -14.84 30.34 -5.86
C GLY A 293 -14.19 29.68 -7.06
N ILE A 294 -13.75 28.41 -6.91
CA ILE A 294 -13.04 27.65 -7.93
C ILE A 294 -13.99 26.60 -8.53
N ASP A 295 -13.99 26.46 -9.86
CA ASP A 295 -14.71 25.36 -10.52
C ASP A 295 -14.07 24.02 -10.12
N PRO A 296 -14.84 23.04 -9.63
CA PRO A 296 -14.32 21.70 -9.31
C PRO A 296 -13.49 21.03 -10.41
N LYS A 297 -13.76 21.33 -11.68
CA LYS A 297 -13.00 20.84 -12.84
C LYS A 297 -11.57 21.37 -12.91
N ASN A 298 -11.33 22.52 -12.30
CA ASN A 298 -10.02 23.15 -12.25
C ASN A 298 -9.21 22.74 -11.01
N ILE A 299 -9.82 21.96 -10.10
CA ILE A 299 -9.13 21.40 -8.95
C ILE A 299 -8.60 20.01 -9.29
N VAL A 300 -7.31 19.80 -9.11
CA VAL A 300 -6.68 18.47 -9.13
C VAL A 300 -6.43 18.06 -7.69
N SER A 301 -7.18 17.08 -7.21
CA SER A 301 -7.04 16.50 -5.87
C SER A 301 -6.06 15.33 -5.91
N VAL A 302 -4.94 15.49 -5.24
CA VAL A 302 -3.90 14.46 -5.11
C VAL A 302 -3.97 13.85 -3.72
N SER A 303 -3.81 12.54 -3.61
CA SER A 303 -3.68 11.85 -2.33
C SER A 303 -2.33 11.16 -2.19
N VAL A 304 -1.69 11.28 -1.02
CA VAL A 304 -0.49 10.53 -0.66
C VAL A 304 -0.88 9.46 0.34
N MET A 305 -0.80 8.20 -0.08
CA MET A 305 -1.32 7.05 0.66
C MET A 305 -0.26 5.95 0.83
N PRO A 306 -0.20 5.26 1.97
CA PRO A 306 0.71 4.11 2.17
C PRO A 306 0.14 2.81 1.56
N CYS A 307 -0.72 2.90 0.56
CA CYS A 307 -1.51 1.77 0.07
C CYS A 307 -1.70 1.85 -1.45
N THR A 308 -1.29 0.81 -2.17
CA THR A 308 -1.47 0.74 -3.63
C THR A 308 -2.94 0.55 -4.04
N ALA A 309 -3.78 -0.05 -3.18
CA ALA A 309 -5.21 -0.20 -3.46
C ALA A 309 -5.96 1.14 -3.54
N LYS A 310 -5.41 2.21 -2.97
CA LYS A 310 -5.97 3.57 -3.10
C LYS A 310 -5.91 4.09 -4.54
N LYS A 311 -4.94 3.63 -5.36
CA LYS A 311 -4.91 3.89 -6.81
C LYS A 311 -6.07 3.20 -7.55
N PHE A 312 -6.52 2.05 -7.05
CA PHE A 312 -7.71 1.38 -7.56
C PHE A 312 -8.99 2.12 -7.15
N GLU A 313 -9.08 2.54 -5.89
CA GLU A 313 -10.27 3.22 -5.32
C GLU A 313 -10.63 4.48 -6.10
N ILE A 314 -9.67 5.34 -6.43
CA ILE A 314 -9.92 6.59 -7.16
C ILE A 314 -10.48 6.37 -8.57
N GLY A 315 -10.35 5.18 -9.10
CA GLY A 315 -10.85 4.83 -10.43
C GLY A 315 -12.25 4.19 -10.43
N ARG A 316 -12.95 4.15 -9.29
CA ARG A 316 -14.34 3.66 -9.20
C ARG A 316 -15.30 4.75 -9.68
N GLU A 317 -16.35 4.33 -10.38
CA GLU A 317 -17.33 5.24 -10.98
C GLU A 317 -18.20 5.97 -9.96
N ASP A 318 -18.36 5.39 -8.77
CA ASP A 318 -19.19 5.91 -7.67
C ASP A 318 -18.49 7.00 -6.81
N GLN A 319 -17.25 7.40 -7.18
CA GLN A 319 -16.44 8.36 -6.42
C GLN A 319 -16.35 9.72 -7.10
N SER A 320 -17.53 10.40 -7.26
CA SER A 320 -17.64 11.66 -8.02
C SER A 320 -18.75 12.59 -7.48
N ALA A 321 -18.62 13.07 -6.25
CA ALA A 321 -19.64 13.88 -5.57
C ALA A 321 -19.97 15.21 -6.27
N ALA A 322 -18.98 15.83 -6.92
CA ALA A 322 -19.15 17.09 -7.67
C ALA A 322 -19.36 16.85 -9.19
N GLY A 323 -19.68 15.63 -9.63
CA GLY A 323 -19.76 15.28 -11.04
C GLY A 323 -18.40 15.14 -11.75
N VAL A 324 -17.31 15.20 -10.98
CA VAL A 324 -15.92 14.94 -11.37
C VAL A 324 -15.30 14.03 -10.30
N PRO A 325 -14.23 13.28 -10.59
CA PRO A 325 -13.60 12.43 -9.59
C PRO A 325 -13.27 13.18 -8.30
N ASP A 326 -13.58 12.60 -7.15
CA ASP A 326 -13.29 13.22 -5.84
C ASP A 326 -11.79 13.37 -5.62
N VAL A 327 -11.01 12.34 -6.04
CA VAL A 327 -9.56 12.33 -6.04
C VAL A 327 -9.09 11.95 -7.44
N ASP A 328 -8.22 12.76 -8.04
CA ASP A 328 -7.76 12.58 -9.42
C ASP A 328 -6.52 11.69 -9.51
N ILE A 329 -5.58 11.86 -8.57
CA ILE A 329 -4.30 11.15 -8.57
C ILE A 329 -4.02 10.63 -7.16
N SER A 330 -3.57 9.37 -7.06
CA SER A 330 -3.11 8.79 -5.81
C SER A 330 -1.67 8.33 -5.96
N ILE A 331 -0.77 8.86 -5.14
CA ILE A 331 0.63 8.46 -5.09
C ILE A 331 0.96 7.79 -3.76
N THR A 332 1.94 6.91 -3.79
CA THR A 332 2.43 6.23 -2.58
C THR A 332 3.45 7.08 -1.83
N THR A 333 3.76 6.71 -0.58
CA THR A 333 4.83 7.33 0.20
C THR A 333 6.17 7.29 -0.55
N ARG A 334 6.47 6.19 -1.27
CA ARG A 334 7.70 6.04 -2.07
C ARG A 334 7.74 6.98 -3.27
N GLU A 335 6.60 7.20 -3.91
CA GLU A 335 6.48 8.17 -5.00
C GLU A 335 6.70 9.61 -4.49
N LEU A 336 6.15 9.94 -3.31
CA LEU A 336 6.43 11.24 -2.68
C LEU A 336 7.93 11.42 -2.37
N VAL A 337 8.61 10.38 -1.87
CA VAL A 337 10.08 10.41 -1.68
C VAL A 337 10.80 10.71 -2.99
N LYS A 338 10.40 10.09 -4.09
CA LYS A 338 10.97 10.36 -5.43
C LYS A 338 10.76 11.81 -5.84
N MET A 339 9.55 12.37 -5.65
CA MET A 339 9.26 13.77 -5.98
C MET A 339 10.14 14.73 -5.17
N ILE A 340 10.26 14.53 -3.86
CA ILE A 340 11.10 15.35 -2.98
C ILE A 340 12.57 15.33 -3.43
N ASN A 341 13.10 14.13 -3.75
CA ASN A 341 14.46 13.96 -4.22
C ASN A 341 14.68 14.57 -5.62
N ARG A 342 13.74 14.37 -6.56
CA ARG A 342 13.80 14.96 -7.91
C ARG A 342 13.77 16.50 -7.87
N ALA A 343 13.03 17.08 -6.94
CA ALA A 343 13.00 18.52 -6.71
C ALA A 343 14.26 19.08 -6.01
N GLY A 344 15.18 18.21 -5.57
CA GLY A 344 16.41 18.62 -4.88
C GLY A 344 16.16 19.21 -3.49
N LEU A 345 15.01 18.91 -2.86
CA LEU A 345 14.67 19.44 -1.55
C LEU A 345 15.49 18.75 -0.45
N ARG A 346 16.15 19.53 0.39
CA ARG A 346 16.84 19.06 1.58
C ARG A 346 15.82 18.85 2.70
N PHE A 347 15.15 17.69 2.69
CA PHE A 347 14.03 17.41 3.58
C PHE A 347 14.32 17.66 5.06
N ARG A 348 15.54 17.32 5.53
CA ARG A 348 15.95 17.52 6.93
C ARG A 348 16.03 18.98 7.35
N ASP A 349 16.33 19.87 6.41
CA ASP A 349 16.54 21.30 6.65
C ASP A 349 15.24 22.10 6.55
N LEU A 350 14.12 21.47 6.17
CA LEU A 350 12.84 22.13 6.06
C LEU A 350 12.31 22.54 7.44
N PRO A 351 11.65 23.70 7.56
CA PRO A 351 10.92 24.07 8.76
C PRO A 351 9.71 23.15 8.97
N ASP A 352 9.18 23.13 10.16
CA ASP A 352 7.88 22.52 10.41
C ASP A 352 6.76 23.49 10.08
N GLU A 353 5.81 23.08 9.26
CA GLU A 353 4.63 23.83 8.87
C GLU A 353 3.36 23.07 9.23
N VAL A 354 2.23 23.77 9.33
CA VAL A 354 0.93 23.18 9.69
C VAL A 354 0.10 22.99 8.43
N ALA A 355 -0.64 21.89 8.36
CA ALA A 355 -1.55 21.59 7.26
C ALA A 355 -2.69 22.63 7.19
N ASP A 356 -3.23 22.83 6.00
CA ASP A 356 -4.37 23.69 5.77
C ASP A 356 -5.66 22.99 6.22
N SER A 357 -6.69 23.77 6.57
CA SER A 357 -7.97 23.26 7.03
C SER A 357 -9.07 23.57 6.01
N PRO A 358 -9.71 22.56 5.40
CA PRO A 358 -10.78 22.80 4.43
C PRO A 358 -12.07 23.28 5.11
N LEU A 359 -12.44 22.74 6.26
CA LEU A 359 -13.72 23.00 6.94
C LEU A 359 -13.57 23.19 8.46
N GLY A 360 -12.41 23.00 9.03
CA GLY A 360 -12.11 23.04 10.47
C GLY A 360 -10.99 22.10 10.83
N ASN A 361 -10.61 22.07 12.10
CA ASN A 361 -9.56 21.18 12.58
C ASN A 361 -10.12 19.76 12.79
N GLY A 362 -9.29 18.74 12.54
CA GLY A 362 -9.59 17.36 12.89
C GLY A 362 -9.69 17.18 14.42
N THR A 363 -10.34 16.09 14.84
CA THR A 363 -10.52 15.73 16.26
C THR A 363 -9.63 14.56 16.66
N GLY A 364 -9.65 14.19 17.94
CA GLY A 364 -8.98 13.00 18.45
C GLY A 364 -9.57 11.69 17.93
N ALA A 365 -10.80 11.68 17.41
CA ALA A 365 -11.43 10.49 16.86
C ALA A 365 -10.66 9.94 15.65
N ALA A 366 -10.21 10.82 14.75
CA ALA A 366 -9.38 10.42 13.62
C ALA A 366 -8.02 9.84 14.04
N VAL A 367 -7.44 10.33 15.13
CA VAL A 367 -6.15 9.83 15.64
C VAL A 367 -6.26 8.41 16.19
N ILE A 368 -7.40 8.07 16.81
CA ILE A 368 -7.69 6.72 17.34
C ILE A 368 -7.65 5.65 16.23
N PHE A 369 -7.90 6.00 14.96
CA PHE A 369 -7.80 5.08 13.82
C PHE A 369 -6.45 4.37 13.71
N GLY A 370 -5.38 4.98 14.20
CA GLY A 370 -4.05 4.39 14.22
C GLY A 370 -3.88 3.23 15.21
N ALA A 371 -4.82 3.05 16.14
CA ALA A 371 -4.80 1.95 17.09
C ALA A 371 -5.59 0.74 16.56
N THR A 372 -5.24 -0.47 17.00
CA THR A 372 -6.00 -1.68 16.69
C THR A 372 -7.45 -1.55 17.17
N GLY A 373 -8.42 -1.70 16.24
CA GLY A 373 -9.84 -1.51 16.51
C GLY A 373 -10.29 -0.05 16.63
N GLY A 374 -9.39 0.91 16.36
CA GLY A 374 -9.64 2.34 16.59
C GLY A 374 -10.79 2.93 15.78
N VAL A 375 -11.01 2.49 14.53
CA VAL A 375 -12.18 2.92 13.73
C VAL A 375 -13.47 2.55 14.43
N MET A 376 -13.58 1.32 14.91
CA MET A 376 -14.75 0.82 15.64
C MET A 376 -14.91 1.54 16.99
N GLU A 377 -13.82 1.77 17.72
CA GLU A 377 -13.85 2.52 18.99
C GLU A 377 -14.39 3.93 18.76
N ALA A 378 -13.91 4.65 17.75
CA ALA A 378 -14.37 5.99 17.42
C ALA A 378 -15.86 6.01 17.03
N ALA A 379 -16.30 5.04 16.22
CA ALA A 379 -17.70 4.91 15.83
C ALA A 379 -18.62 4.65 17.02
N LEU A 380 -18.25 3.75 17.91
CA LEU A 380 -19.04 3.42 19.10
C LEU A 380 -19.10 4.59 20.09
N ARG A 381 -17.99 5.29 20.33
CA ARG A 381 -17.99 6.49 21.18
C ARG A 381 -18.93 7.55 20.61
N THR A 382 -18.91 7.78 19.31
CA THR A 382 -19.79 8.73 18.63
C THR A 382 -21.26 8.28 18.71
N ALA A 383 -21.54 6.99 18.53
CA ALA A 383 -22.89 6.45 18.62
C ALA A 383 -23.47 6.62 20.04
N VAL A 384 -22.69 6.34 21.07
CA VAL A 384 -23.11 6.54 22.48
C VAL A 384 -23.37 8.01 22.74
N TRP A 385 -22.47 8.91 22.32
CA TRP A 385 -22.69 10.35 22.46
C TRP A 385 -23.99 10.81 21.79
N LYS A 386 -24.28 10.33 20.58
CA LYS A 386 -25.53 10.66 19.86
C LYS A 386 -26.78 10.16 20.60
N LEU A 387 -26.71 9.00 21.28
CA LEU A 387 -27.85 8.42 21.99
C LEU A 387 -28.07 9.02 23.37
N THR A 388 -27.00 9.37 24.08
CA THR A 388 -27.08 9.79 25.49
C THR A 388 -26.92 11.30 25.69
N GLY A 389 -26.34 11.98 24.70
CA GLY A 389 -25.94 13.40 24.83
C GLY A 389 -24.71 13.62 25.70
N GLU A 390 -24.13 12.57 26.28
CA GLU A 390 -22.97 12.64 27.14
C GLU A 390 -21.72 12.09 26.42
N ALA A 391 -20.60 12.81 26.58
CA ALA A 391 -19.30 12.29 26.16
C ALA A 391 -18.94 11.10 27.04
N ALA A 392 -18.87 9.94 26.43
CA ALA A 392 -18.53 8.73 27.18
C ALA A 392 -17.05 8.70 27.53
N ASP A 393 -16.75 8.73 28.83
CA ASP A 393 -15.37 8.65 29.35
C ASP A 393 -14.68 7.29 29.03
N SER A 394 -15.40 6.27 28.77
CA SER A 394 -15.02 5.02 28.06
C SER A 394 -16.21 4.05 28.01
N PRO A 395 -17.17 4.18 27.07
CA PRO A 395 -18.29 3.25 27.00
C PRO A 395 -17.88 1.87 26.51
N VAL A 396 -16.68 1.77 25.93
CA VAL A 396 -16.16 0.55 25.33
C VAL A 396 -14.76 0.32 25.85
N GLU A 397 -14.62 -0.63 26.77
CA GLU A 397 -13.32 -1.04 27.28
C GLU A 397 -12.73 -2.12 26.37
N PHE A 398 -11.67 -1.76 25.64
CA PHE A 398 -10.87 -2.70 24.87
C PHE A 398 -9.85 -3.36 25.81
N LYS A 399 -10.04 -4.65 26.07
CA LYS A 399 -9.13 -5.44 26.92
C LYS A 399 -8.12 -6.19 26.09
N ASP A 400 -6.85 -6.08 26.44
CA ASP A 400 -5.81 -6.89 25.83
C ASP A 400 -6.05 -8.39 26.11
N VAL A 401 -5.86 -9.22 25.08
CA VAL A 401 -5.96 -10.67 25.25
C VAL A 401 -4.71 -11.17 25.96
N ARG A 402 -4.90 -11.77 27.13
CA ARG A 402 -3.81 -12.26 27.96
C ARG A 402 -2.91 -13.23 27.20
N GLY A 403 -1.62 -12.91 27.13
CA GLY A 403 -0.60 -13.74 26.46
C GLY A 403 -0.52 -13.58 24.95
N VAL A 404 -1.28 -12.64 24.36
CA VAL A 404 -1.21 -12.33 22.92
C VAL A 404 -1.07 -10.82 22.75
N GLU A 405 0.12 -10.36 22.43
CA GLU A 405 0.41 -8.95 22.21
C GLU A 405 -0.30 -8.46 20.93
N GLY A 406 -0.89 -7.28 21.00
CA GLY A 406 -1.56 -6.63 19.86
C GLY A 406 -2.99 -7.11 19.56
N ILE A 407 -3.53 -8.09 20.32
CA ILE A 407 -4.92 -8.52 20.19
C ILE A 407 -5.75 -7.95 21.34
N LYS A 408 -6.86 -7.29 20.99
CA LYS A 408 -7.82 -6.74 21.96
C LYS A 408 -9.18 -7.39 21.80
N THR A 409 -9.88 -7.58 22.89
CA THR A 409 -11.30 -8.00 22.90
C THR A 409 -12.16 -6.87 23.42
N VAL A 410 -13.38 -6.80 22.90
CA VAL A 410 -14.40 -5.85 23.36
C VAL A 410 -15.75 -6.56 23.46
N SER A 411 -16.55 -6.18 24.42
CA SER A 411 -17.91 -6.69 24.61
C SER A 411 -18.91 -5.55 24.45
N TYR A 412 -19.90 -5.76 23.57
CA TYR A 412 -20.93 -4.76 23.19
C TYR A 412 -22.27 -4.98 23.92
N THR A 413 -22.31 -5.66 25.04
CA THR A 413 -23.55 -6.03 25.74
C THR A 413 -24.41 -4.84 26.22
N HIS A 414 -23.92 -3.61 26.13
CA HIS A 414 -24.58 -2.41 26.63
C HIS A 414 -25.23 -1.50 25.58
N LEU A 415 -25.23 -1.93 24.30
CA LEU A 415 -25.87 -1.19 23.20
C LEU A 415 -27.25 -1.76 22.81
N ARG A 416 -27.89 -2.49 23.72
CA ARG A 416 -29.28 -2.97 23.55
C ARG A 416 -30.27 -2.06 24.24
#